data_4f8ffe7ff4075999d9052b95671e4aaf
#
_entry.id   4f8ffe7ff4075999d9052b95671e4aaf
#
_cell.length_a   1.000
_cell.length_b   1.000
_cell.length_c   1.000
_cell.angle_alpha   90.00
_cell.angle_beta   90.00
_cell.angle_gamma   90.00
#
_symmetry.space_group_name_H-M   'P 1'
#
loop_
_entity.id
_entity.type
_entity.pdbx_description
1 polymer ?
#
loop_
_entity_poly.entity_id
_entity_poly.type
_entity_poly.pdbx_seq_one_letter_code
_entity_poly.pdbx_strand_id
1 'polypeptide(L)'
;MTFDRTQLPDSGTYFEERGLILKGQRSAKWKTTSCNFHGGSDSMRVNVATGAWVCMSCGEKGGDVLAYEIKDSGREFVDAAKALGCWVDDGRPQVQTKPTPLSPRLALSVLAFESSLAAIAAANVAHGYALTQIDLDRLLLAANRISNIVEAFK
;
A
#
# COMPACT_ATOMS: atom_id res chain seq x y z
N MET A 1 11.86 -5.03 -11.64
CA MET A 1 12.46 -4.07 -10.67
C MET A 1 11.61 -4.05 -9.41
N THR A 2 12.23 -4.22 -8.25
CA THR A 2 11.54 -4.28 -6.96
C THR A 2 12.37 -3.55 -5.89
N PHE A 3 11.70 -3.16 -4.80
CA PHE A 3 12.36 -2.61 -3.63
C PHE A 3 13.01 -3.74 -2.81
N ASP A 4 14.30 -3.62 -2.57
CA ASP A 4 15.05 -4.53 -1.71
C ASP A 4 15.51 -3.81 -0.44
N ARG A 5 14.85 -4.12 0.67
CA ARG A 5 15.13 -3.52 1.97
C ARG A 5 16.53 -3.84 2.49
N THR A 6 17.13 -4.92 2.05
CA THR A 6 18.49 -5.32 2.49
C THR A 6 19.59 -4.44 1.87
N GLN A 7 19.24 -3.71 0.82
CA GLN A 7 20.13 -2.76 0.15
C GLN A 7 20.03 -1.33 0.72
N LEU A 8 19.21 -1.12 1.75
CA LEU A 8 19.18 0.17 2.42
C LEU A 8 20.55 0.49 3.02
N PRO A 9 21.01 1.74 2.93
CA PRO A 9 22.30 2.15 3.50
C PRO A 9 22.31 1.99 5.02
N ASP A 10 23.50 1.89 5.59
CA ASP A 10 23.65 1.91 7.04
C ASP A 10 23.00 3.15 7.63
N SER A 11 22.12 2.93 8.60
CA SER A 11 21.26 4.00 9.10
C SER A 11 22.05 5.10 9.81
N GLY A 12 23.08 4.75 10.57
CA GLY A 12 23.91 5.73 11.24
C GLY A 12 24.63 6.63 10.25
N THR A 13 25.35 6.03 9.33
CA THR A 13 26.08 6.72 8.25
C THR A 13 25.15 7.60 7.42
N TYR A 14 23.99 7.08 7.04
CA TYR A 14 23.01 7.83 6.25
C TYR A 14 22.58 9.14 6.94
N PHE A 15 22.22 9.08 8.24
CA PHE A 15 21.80 10.28 8.97
C PHE A 15 22.96 11.28 9.15
N GLU A 16 24.18 10.81 9.38
CA GLU A 16 25.36 11.67 9.46
C GLU A 16 25.68 12.35 8.13
N GLU A 17 25.57 11.66 7.00
CA GLU A 17 25.72 12.25 5.66
C GLU A 17 24.65 13.31 5.35
N ARG A 18 23.48 13.22 5.98
CA ARG A 18 22.44 14.28 5.92
C ARG A 18 22.71 15.45 6.85
N GLY A 19 23.91 15.51 7.47
CA GLY A 19 24.33 16.59 8.35
C GLY A 19 23.74 16.52 9.76
N LEU A 20 23.16 15.38 10.15
CA LEU A 20 22.58 15.18 11.49
C LEU A 20 23.67 14.73 12.46
N ILE A 21 23.88 15.47 13.53
CA ILE A 21 24.82 15.11 14.60
C ILE A 21 24.10 14.17 15.59
N LEU A 22 24.50 12.90 15.59
CA LEU A 22 23.89 11.87 16.42
C LEU A 22 24.48 11.91 17.85
N LYS A 23 23.69 12.42 18.79
CA LYS A 23 24.06 12.55 20.20
C LYS A 23 23.58 11.34 21.01
N GLY A 24 24.39 10.85 21.94
CA GLY A 24 24.07 9.77 22.86
C GLY A 24 25.21 8.77 23.06
N GLN A 25 25.04 7.81 23.95
CA GLN A 25 26.03 6.78 24.23
C GLN A 25 26.35 5.96 22.99
N ARG A 26 27.61 5.59 22.79
CA ARG A 26 28.07 4.86 21.60
C ARG A 26 27.32 3.55 21.36
N SER A 27 26.97 2.85 22.43
CA SER A 27 26.22 1.58 22.40
C SER A 27 24.69 1.73 22.28
N ALA A 28 24.17 2.94 22.41
CA ALA A 28 22.73 3.15 22.37
C ALA A 28 22.18 3.06 20.93
N LYS A 29 21.16 2.25 20.73
CA LYS A 29 20.47 2.12 19.44
C LYS A 29 19.74 3.40 19.04
N TRP A 30 19.20 4.13 20.00
CA TRP A 30 18.51 5.39 19.76
C TRP A 30 19.42 6.57 20.07
N LYS A 31 19.57 7.43 19.08
CA LYS A 31 20.34 8.69 19.18
C LYS A 31 19.41 9.87 19.08
N THR A 32 19.79 10.97 19.72
CA THR A 32 19.08 12.25 19.62
C THR A 32 19.79 13.15 18.63
N THR A 33 19.04 13.88 17.83
CA THR A 33 19.59 14.79 16.83
C THR A 33 18.64 15.96 16.56
N SER A 34 19.09 16.92 15.75
CA SER A 34 18.25 17.98 15.22
C SER A 34 17.18 17.43 14.29
N CYS A 35 16.10 18.17 14.11
CA CYS A 35 15.06 17.84 13.15
C CYS A 35 15.09 18.82 11.97
N ASN A 36 15.35 18.33 10.77
CA ASN A 36 15.39 19.14 9.55
C ASN A 36 14.01 19.68 9.13
N PHE A 37 12.93 19.01 9.56
CA PHE A 37 11.57 19.34 9.14
C PHE A 37 10.99 20.60 9.81
N HIS A 38 11.44 20.96 11.02
CA HIS A 38 10.99 22.15 11.72
C HIS A 38 12.13 22.97 12.36
N GLY A 39 13.40 22.57 12.17
CA GLY A 39 14.57 23.33 12.63
C GLY A 39 14.88 23.18 14.15
N GLY A 40 14.31 22.19 14.83
CA GLY A 40 14.55 21.96 16.27
C GLY A 40 15.89 21.25 16.53
N SER A 41 16.62 21.69 17.58
CA SER A 41 18.01 21.25 17.85
C SER A 41 18.14 19.81 18.38
N ASP A 42 17.29 19.35 19.29
CA ASP A 42 17.43 18.03 19.97
C ASP A 42 16.07 17.32 20.09
N SER A 43 15.23 17.49 19.10
CA SER A 43 13.83 17.06 19.12
C SER A 43 13.56 15.77 18.37
N MET A 44 14.49 15.30 17.54
CA MET A 44 14.32 14.06 16.80
C MET A 44 15.17 12.94 17.37
N ARG A 45 14.61 11.75 17.40
CA ARG A 45 15.31 10.52 17.77
C ARG A 45 15.38 9.60 16.57
N VAL A 46 16.54 9.02 16.33
CA VAL A 46 16.78 8.05 15.25
C VAL A 46 17.33 6.76 15.83
N ASN A 47 16.90 5.64 15.28
CA ASN A 47 17.41 4.31 15.61
C ASN A 47 18.48 3.92 14.58
N VAL A 48 19.75 3.91 15.01
CA VAL A 48 20.88 3.61 14.12
C VAL A 48 20.94 2.16 13.64
N ALA A 49 20.19 1.25 14.27
CA ALA A 49 20.13 -0.15 13.84
C ALA A 49 19.04 -0.43 12.82
N THR A 50 17.94 0.34 12.80
CA THR A 50 16.78 0.08 11.95
C THR A 50 16.46 1.21 10.98
N GLY A 51 17.01 2.39 11.20
CA GLY A 51 16.69 3.60 10.47
C GLY A 51 15.37 4.27 10.87
N ALA A 52 14.66 3.72 11.84
CA ALA A 52 13.43 4.33 12.34
C ALA A 52 13.72 5.68 13.02
N TRP A 53 12.83 6.63 12.83
CA TRP A 53 12.99 7.98 13.37
C TRP A 53 11.66 8.59 13.80
N VAL A 54 11.71 9.50 14.74
CA VAL A 54 10.54 10.24 15.24
C VAL A 54 10.98 11.58 15.81
N CYS A 55 10.29 12.64 15.45
CA CYS A 55 10.43 13.94 16.09
C CYS A 55 9.35 14.14 17.16
N MET A 56 9.78 14.44 18.38
CA MET A 56 8.88 14.64 19.52
C MET A 56 8.18 16.00 19.49
N SER A 57 8.67 16.95 18.70
CA SER A 57 8.11 18.31 18.62
C SER A 57 7.10 18.45 17.47
N CYS A 58 7.45 18.05 16.25
CA CYS A 58 6.54 18.18 15.11
C CYS A 58 5.72 16.91 14.81
N GLY A 59 6.00 15.78 15.51
CA GLY A 59 5.27 14.53 15.32
C GLY A 59 5.63 13.74 14.06
N GLU A 60 6.54 14.24 13.21
CA GLU A 60 6.99 13.54 12.01
C GLU A 60 7.77 12.28 12.38
N LYS A 61 7.52 11.19 11.65
CA LYS A 61 8.10 9.88 11.94
C LYS A 61 8.19 9.01 10.70
N GLY A 62 9.11 8.04 10.73
CA GLY A 62 9.26 7.04 9.69
C GLY A 62 9.88 5.75 10.21
N GLY A 63 9.68 4.65 9.49
CA GLY A 63 10.12 3.32 9.88
C GLY A 63 11.55 2.98 9.47
N ASP A 64 12.15 3.72 8.55
CA ASP A 64 13.49 3.49 8.00
C ASP A 64 14.06 4.73 7.30
N VAL A 65 15.28 4.61 6.79
CA VAL A 65 15.96 5.68 6.06
C VAL A 65 15.28 6.06 4.74
N LEU A 66 14.56 5.14 4.09
CA LEU A 66 13.80 5.44 2.89
C LEU A 66 12.64 6.37 3.18
N ALA A 67 11.92 6.12 4.29
CA ALA A 67 10.85 7.01 4.74
C ALA A 67 11.37 8.42 5.09
N TYR A 68 12.60 8.50 5.61
CA TYR A 68 13.26 9.79 5.83
C TYR A 68 13.60 10.48 4.52
N GLU A 69 14.21 9.77 3.56
CA GLU A 69 14.57 10.30 2.24
C GLU A 69 13.37 10.86 1.50
N ILE A 70 12.25 10.13 1.48
CA ILE A 70 11.00 10.58 0.86
C ILE A 70 10.53 11.91 1.48
N LYS A 71 10.55 11.99 2.81
CA LYS A 71 10.08 13.18 3.52
C LYS A 71 11.02 14.38 3.35
N ASP A 72 12.34 14.14 3.41
CA ASP A 72 13.37 15.19 3.34
C ASP A 72 13.52 15.74 1.92
N SER A 73 13.51 14.87 0.91
CA SER A 73 13.70 15.25 -0.49
C SER A 73 12.39 15.58 -1.23
N GLY A 74 11.23 15.19 -0.71
CA GLY A 74 9.94 15.30 -1.38
C GLY A 74 9.77 14.38 -2.60
N ARG A 75 10.67 13.39 -2.79
CA ARG A 75 10.63 12.45 -3.91
C ARG A 75 9.54 11.40 -3.71
N GLU A 76 9.05 10.86 -4.82
CA GLU A 76 8.21 9.67 -4.80
C GLU A 76 9.01 8.42 -4.37
N PHE A 77 8.31 7.41 -3.84
CA PHE A 77 8.90 6.19 -3.29
C PHE A 77 9.93 5.53 -4.23
N VAL A 78 9.60 5.38 -5.51
CA VAL A 78 10.48 4.71 -6.49
C VAL A 78 11.75 5.51 -6.73
N ASP A 79 11.65 6.83 -6.83
CA ASP A 79 12.79 7.71 -7.09
C ASP A 79 13.70 7.83 -5.87
N ALA A 80 13.13 7.87 -4.67
CA ALA A 80 13.90 7.81 -3.43
C ALA A 80 14.61 6.45 -3.27
N ALA A 81 13.93 5.33 -3.57
CA ALA A 81 14.53 4.01 -3.52
C ALA A 81 15.66 3.82 -4.55
N LYS A 82 15.53 4.39 -5.75
CA LYS A 82 16.62 4.42 -6.74
C LYS A 82 17.80 5.26 -6.27
N ALA A 83 17.54 6.43 -5.69
CA ALA A 83 18.58 7.31 -5.18
C ALA A 83 19.40 6.66 -4.04
N LEU A 84 18.76 5.81 -3.23
CA LEU A 84 19.42 5.05 -2.16
C LEU A 84 20.02 3.72 -2.65
N GLY A 85 19.90 3.37 -3.95
CA GLY A 85 20.43 2.13 -4.52
C GLY A 85 19.68 0.86 -4.10
N CYS A 86 18.51 0.99 -3.47
CA CYS A 86 17.69 -0.14 -3.01
C CYS A 86 16.54 -0.50 -3.96
N TRP A 87 16.52 0.07 -5.16
CA TRP A 87 15.60 -0.29 -6.24
C TRP A 87 16.35 -1.18 -7.24
N VAL A 88 16.19 -2.49 -7.09
CA VAL A 88 16.97 -3.50 -7.84
C VAL A 88 16.13 -4.13 -8.95
N ASP A 89 16.83 -4.57 -10.01
CA ASP A 89 16.23 -5.40 -11.04
C ASP A 89 16.26 -6.86 -10.58
N ASP A 90 15.13 -7.40 -10.22
CA ASP A 90 14.98 -8.79 -9.80
C ASP A 90 14.83 -9.77 -10.98
N GLY A 91 14.99 -9.28 -12.22
CA GLY A 91 14.86 -10.09 -13.44
C GLY A 91 13.48 -10.71 -13.63
N ARG A 92 12.51 -10.40 -12.77
CA ARG A 92 11.15 -10.89 -12.92
C ARG A 92 10.43 -10.04 -13.97
N PRO A 93 9.77 -10.66 -14.96
CA PRO A 93 8.91 -9.90 -15.85
C PRO A 93 7.86 -9.17 -15.02
N GLN A 94 7.77 -7.86 -15.21
CA GLN A 94 6.67 -7.09 -14.61
C GLN A 94 5.38 -7.65 -15.19
N VAL A 95 4.66 -8.42 -14.37
CA VAL A 95 3.27 -8.73 -14.66
C VAL A 95 2.55 -7.38 -14.57
N GLN A 96 2.26 -6.79 -15.72
CA GLN A 96 1.36 -5.65 -15.79
C GLN A 96 -0.01 -6.14 -15.31
N THR A 97 -0.25 -6.05 -14.03
CA THR A 97 -1.61 -6.18 -13.49
C THR A 97 -2.42 -5.04 -14.09
N LYS A 98 -3.19 -5.34 -15.13
CA LYS A 98 -4.20 -4.40 -15.61
C LYS A 98 -5.03 -3.99 -14.39
N PRO A 99 -5.23 -2.68 -14.17
CA PRO A 99 -6.08 -2.25 -13.08
C PRO A 99 -7.44 -2.91 -13.27
N THR A 100 -7.84 -3.76 -12.37
CA THR A 100 -9.20 -4.32 -12.36
C THR A 100 -10.16 -3.17 -12.08
N PRO A 101 -11.17 -2.92 -12.93
CA PRO A 101 -12.09 -1.79 -12.75
C PRO A 101 -12.94 -1.92 -11.49
N LEU A 102 -12.90 -3.07 -10.84
CA LEU A 102 -13.63 -3.38 -9.61
C LEU A 102 -12.70 -3.95 -8.54
N SER A 103 -12.83 -3.48 -7.29
CA SER A 103 -12.12 -4.14 -6.19
C SER A 103 -12.69 -5.56 -5.95
N PRO A 104 -11.86 -6.54 -5.53
CA PRO A 104 -12.34 -7.90 -5.23
C PRO A 104 -13.50 -7.94 -4.23
N ARG A 105 -13.47 -7.08 -3.23
CA ARG A 105 -14.55 -6.97 -2.22
C ARG A 105 -15.87 -6.52 -2.84
N LEU A 106 -15.82 -5.53 -3.73
CA LEU A 106 -17.02 -5.05 -4.42
C LEU A 106 -17.54 -6.09 -5.40
N ALA A 107 -16.65 -6.77 -6.14
CA ALA A 107 -17.02 -7.87 -7.03
C ALA A 107 -17.77 -8.97 -6.27
N LEU A 108 -17.24 -9.42 -5.12
CA LEU A 108 -17.89 -10.44 -4.30
C LEU A 108 -19.26 -9.98 -3.76
N SER A 109 -19.41 -8.72 -3.37
CA SER A 109 -20.69 -8.21 -2.89
C SER A 109 -21.75 -8.18 -4.00
N VAL A 110 -21.38 -7.82 -5.23
CA VAL A 110 -22.28 -7.85 -6.38
C VAL A 110 -22.65 -9.30 -6.74
N LEU A 111 -21.68 -10.23 -6.78
CA LEU A 111 -21.93 -11.65 -7.03
C LEU A 111 -22.90 -12.23 -6.00
N ALA A 112 -22.70 -11.95 -4.71
CA ALA A 112 -23.58 -12.42 -3.65
C ALA A 112 -25.03 -11.89 -3.83
N PHE A 113 -25.18 -10.62 -4.15
CA PHE A 113 -26.48 -10.00 -4.38
C PHE A 113 -27.20 -10.61 -5.61
N GLU A 114 -26.53 -10.68 -6.76
CA GLU A 114 -27.16 -11.19 -8.00
C GLU A 114 -27.45 -12.71 -7.89
N SER A 115 -26.59 -13.48 -7.22
CA SER A 115 -26.84 -14.91 -6.95
C SER A 115 -28.01 -15.13 -6.02
N SER A 116 -28.17 -14.32 -4.97
CA SER A 116 -29.32 -14.38 -4.07
C SER A 116 -30.63 -14.06 -4.79
N LEU A 117 -30.61 -13.07 -5.68
CA LEU A 117 -31.77 -12.73 -6.51
C LEU A 117 -32.18 -13.89 -7.41
N ALA A 118 -31.21 -14.54 -8.06
CA ALA A 118 -31.48 -15.72 -8.90
C ALA A 118 -32.06 -16.89 -8.07
N ALA A 119 -31.53 -17.12 -6.88
CA ALA A 119 -32.02 -18.18 -5.98
C ALA A 119 -33.48 -17.91 -5.54
N ILE A 120 -33.83 -16.67 -5.20
CA ILE A 120 -35.21 -16.28 -4.84
C ILE A 120 -36.17 -16.50 -6.02
N ALA A 121 -35.74 -16.08 -7.23
CA ALA A 121 -36.55 -16.28 -8.43
C ALA A 121 -36.81 -17.78 -8.72
N ALA A 122 -35.73 -18.59 -8.59
CA ALA A 122 -35.85 -20.05 -8.74
C ALA A 122 -36.81 -20.69 -7.71
N ALA A 123 -36.72 -20.22 -6.45
CA ALA A 123 -37.63 -20.69 -5.39
C ALA A 123 -39.08 -20.31 -5.69
N ASN A 124 -39.34 -19.11 -6.18
CA ASN A 124 -40.68 -18.67 -6.59
C ASN A 124 -41.25 -19.59 -7.70
N VAL A 125 -40.47 -19.87 -8.72
CA VAL A 125 -40.88 -20.79 -9.80
C VAL A 125 -41.15 -22.20 -9.25
N ALA A 126 -40.34 -22.71 -8.34
CA ALA A 126 -40.56 -24.00 -7.70
C ALA A 126 -41.84 -24.06 -6.88
N HIS A 127 -42.30 -22.92 -6.34
CA HIS A 127 -43.58 -22.79 -5.64
C HIS A 127 -44.76 -22.49 -6.57
N GLY A 128 -44.60 -22.51 -7.89
CA GLY A 128 -45.63 -22.31 -8.88
C GLY A 128 -45.95 -20.86 -9.22
N TYR A 129 -45.09 -19.91 -8.82
CA TYR A 129 -45.23 -18.51 -9.23
C TYR A 129 -44.59 -18.31 -10.60
N ALA A 130 -45.36 -17.77 -11.55
CA ALA A 130 -44.82 -17.42 -12.85
C ALA A 130 -44.01 -16.12 -12.76
N LEU A 131 -42.85 -16.12 -13.41
CA LEU A 131 -42.06 -14.90 -13.55
C LEU A 131 -42.70 -13.96 -14.55
N THR A 132 -42.75 -12.67 -14.20
CA THR A 132 -43.18 -11.63 -15.13
C THR A 132 -42.07 -11.32 -16.13
N GLN A 133 -42.38 -10.59 -17.23
CA GLN A 133 -41.34 -10.13 -18.17
C GLN A 133 -40.30 -9.26 -17.46
N ILE A 134 -40.69 -8.44 -16.49
CA ILE A 134 -39.82 -7.60 -15.70
C ILE A 134 -38.83 -8.46 -14.88
N ASP A 135 -39.32 -9.57 -14.30
CA ASP A 135 -38.47 -10.50 -13.53
C ASP A 135 -37.45 -11.19 -14.45
N LEU A 136 -37.87 -11.61 -15.63
CA LEU A 136 -36.96 -12.22 -16.64
C LEU A 136 -35.90 -11.26 -17.09
N ASP A 137 -36.25 -10.02 -17.42
CA ASP A 137 -35.29 -9.00 -17.83
C ASP A 137 -34.29 -8.69 -16.70
N ARG A 138 -34.78 -8.67 -15.44
CA ARG A 138 -33.92 -8.48 -14.28
C ARG A 138 -32.95 -9.66 -14.05
N LEU A 139 -33.39 -10.89 -14.26
CA LEU A 139 -32.52 -12.09 -14.17
C LEU A 139 -31.46 -12.12 -15.28
N LEU A 140 -31.82 -11.76 -16.50
CA LEU A 140 -30.86 -11.63 -17.60
C LEU A 140 -29.80 -10.59 -17.30
N LEU A 141 -30.20 -9.45 -16.69
CA LEU A 141 -29.25 -8.43 -16.23
C LEU A 141 -28.32 -8.98 -15.14
N ALA A 142 -28.84 -9.78 -14.20
CA ALA A 142 -28.04 -10.41 -13.16
C ALA A 142 -26.98 -11.35 -13.77
N ALA A 143 -27.36 -12.21 -14.72
CA ALA A 143 -26.47 -13.12 -15.41
C ALA A 143 -25.35 -12.36 -16.16
N ASN A 144 -25.69 -11.27 -16.86
CA ASN A 144 -24.72 -10.43 -17.54
C ASN A 144 -23.72 -9.77 -16.58
N ARG A 145 -24.19 -9.27 -15.43
CA ARG A 145 -23.33 -8.69 -14.41
C ARG A 145 -22.35 -9.70 -13.82
N ILE A 146 -22.82 -10.92 -13.52
CA ILE A 146 -21.98 -12.02 -13.05
C ILE A 146 -20.90 -12.35 -14.09
N SER A 147 -21.28 -12.50 -15.37
CA SER A 147 -20.35 -12.80 -16.45
C SER A 147 -19.30 -11.71 -16.64
N ASN A 148 -19.69 -10.45 -16.61
CA ASN A 148 -18.76 -9.32 -16.73
C ASN A 148 -17.75 -9.26 -15.57
N ILE A 149 -18.17 -9.61 -14.34
CA ILE A 149 -17.26 -9.68 -13.21
C ILE A 149 -16.25 -10.81 -13.42
N VAL A 150 -16.69 -12.00 -13.86
CA VAL A 150 -15.80 -13.13 -14.13
C VAL A 150 -14.75 -12.77 -15.18
N GLU A 151 -15.15 -12.09 -16.26
CA GLU A 151 -14.22 -11.66 -17.32
C GLU A 151 -13.21 -10.60 -16.82
N ALA A 152 -13.61 -9.72 -15.91
CA ALA A 152 -12.74 -8.68 -15.35
C ALA A 152 -11.61 -9.25 -14.44
N PHE A 153 -11.77 -10.49 -13.97
CA PHE A 153 -10.82 -11.17 -13.07
C PHE A 153 -10.09 -12.36 -13.74
N LYS A 154 -10.22 -12.55 -15.04
CA LYS A 154 -9.40 -13.46 -15.85
C LYS A 154 -8.12 -12.78 -16.30
#